data_8a502666cb3412fb2c5c016ee88bafbf
#
_entry.id   8a502666cb3412fb2c5c016ee88bafbf
#
_cell.length_a   1.000
_cell.length_b   1.000
_cell.length_c   1.000
_cell.angle_alpha   90.00
_cell.angle_beta   90.00
_cell.angle_gamma   90.00
#
_symmetry.space_group_name_H-M   'P 1'
#
loop_
_entity.id
_entity.type
_entity.pdbx_description
1 polymer ?
#
loop_
_entity_poly.entity_id
_entity_poly.type
_entity_poly.pdbx_seq_one_letter_code
_entity_poly.pdbx_strand_id
1 'polypeptide(L)'
;MMTFFKAAFQVNRKSYPERVRSALFHAIKKTAANLDACVKVPGKDFSRKRKLPLQTMLLMLIGMGGGSLSKELYDWFGYTPSTATASAFVQQRNKIRSKAVEMIFNEFVALAMPTMTFRGYRLFAVDGSDLRLPSDPTNDFSLIRNAEGQKQYNLAHLNAMFDLMSKAYVDVTMQGKKGMNEHKALISMIDRSNILGKVIVLMDRGYESFNNIAHLQEKKWNFIIRAKESYGMISNLQLPNSEEFDVDTTLTLARRQTKETLALLSAYPERYRWIQPHTTFDYIAPKDSAMYDLRFRVVRFRISGGCYETVYTNLDSETFPIGTIKELYRLRWGIETSFREFKYTIGLSCLHGKKTDFLLQEVFARLILYNYASLIARKIPVPQEKQINFSVAILVCKQFLKGKIRSAQIFEILSKHLSPIRPGRQYKRYQNPVSAVAFQYRFS
;
A
#
# COMPACT_ATOMS: atom_id res chain seq x y z
N MET A 1 28.46 -56.30 13.07
CA MET A 1 28.72 -55.20 14.04
C MET A 1 28.96 -53.94 13.23
N MET A 2 28.07 -53.00 13.25
CA MET A 2 28.06 -51.67 12.69
C MET A 2 26.80 -51.38 11.89
N THR A 3 25.71 -51.23 12.61
CA THR A 3 24.49 -50.64 12.06
C THR A 3 23.76 -49.89 13.20
N PHE A 4 24.36 -48.86 13.72
CA PHE A 4 23.72 -47.89 14.60
C PHE A 4 24.47 -46.56 14.47
N PHE A 5 23.81 -45.55 14.02
CA PHE A 5 24.03 -44.11 14.14
C PHE A 5 23.72 -43.41 12.83
N LYS A 6 22.44 -43.33 12.48
CA LYS A 6 21.89 -42.24 11.66
C LYS A 6 20.52 -41.82 12.18
N ALA A 7 20.42 -41.54 13.44
CA ALA A 7 19.37 -40.68 13.99
C ALA A 7 19.96 -39.27 14.15
N ALA A 8 20.30 -38.66 13.02
CA ALA A 8 20.77 -37.30 13.01
C ALA A 8 19.56 -36.34 13.13
N PHE A 9 19.55 -35.61 14.20
CA PHE A 9 18.97 -34.27 14.39
C PHE A 9 18.22 -33.77 13.16
N GLN A 10 16.96 -34.09 12.97
CA GLN A 10 16.00 -33.28 12.29
C GLN A 10 15.71 -32.05 13.20
N VAL A 11 16.55 -31.03 13.08
CA VAL A 11 16.17 -29.68 13.50
C VAL A 11 14.87 -29.36 12.76
N ASN A 12 13.78 -29.38 13.47
CA ASN A 12 12.43 -29.17 12.97
C ASN A 12 12.31 -27.70 12.46
N ARG A 13 12.95 -27.41 11.29
CA ARG A 13 12.94 -26.08 10.67
C ARG A 13 11.53 -25.83 10.16
N LYS A 14 10.82 -24.90 10.79
CA LYS A 14 9.52 -24.45 10.36
C LYS A 14 9.52 -24.16 8.85
N SER A 15 8.52 -24.66 8.13
CA SER A 15 8.30 -24.33 6.72
C SER A 15 8.12 -22.81 6.52
N TYR A 16 8.28 -22.35 5.28
CA TYR A 16 8.13 -20.92 5.02
C TYR A 16 6.73 -20.36 5.42
N PRO A 17 5.59 -21.01 5.10
CA PRO A 17 4.29 -20.58 5.59
C PRO A 17 4.21 -20.54 7.13
N GLU A 18 4.81 -21.49 7.82
CA GLU A 18 4.84 -21.51 9.28
C GLU A 18 5.68 -20.38 9.87
N ARG A 19 6.76 -19.99 9.20
CA ARG A 19 7.55 -18.81 9.60
C ARG A 19 6.73 -17.53 9.45
N VAL A 20 6.04 -17.35 8.31
CA VAL A 20 5.17 -16.18 8.08
C VAL A 20 4.04 -16.15 9.12
N ARG A 21 3.42 -17.30 9.42
CA ARG A 21 2.40 -17.42 10.48
C ARG A 21 2.96 -17.07 11.85
N SER A 22 4.15 -17.58 12.18
CA SER A 22 4.81 -17.29 13.47
C SER A 22 5.13 -15.80 13.61
N ALA A 23 5.57 -15.13 12.53
CA ALA A 23 5.81 -13.69 12.53
C ALA A 23 4.52 -12.90 12.81
N LEU A 24 3.40 -13.28 12.20
CA LEU A 24 2.11 -12.64 12.47
C LEU A 24 1.64 -12.85 13.92
N PHE A 25 1.76 -14.07 14.45
CA PHE A 25 1.40 -14.35 15.84
C PHE A 25 2.32 -13.61 16.82
N HIS A 26 3.60 -13.46 16.48
CA HIS A 26 4.54 -12.66 17.27
C HIS A 26 4.13 -11.18 17.27
N ALA A 27 3.81 -10.61 16.11
CA ALA A 27 3.33 -9.23 16.00
C ALA A 27 2.07 -8.99 16.84
N ILE A 28 1.09 -9.90 16.80
CA ILE A 28 -0.12 -9.82 17.61
C ILE A 28 0.22 -9.91 19.11
N LYS A 29 1.08 -10.84 19.52
CA LYS A 29 1.47 -11.02 20.92
C LYS A 29 2.21 -9.80 21.46
N LYS A 30 3.19 -9.28 20.71
CA LYS A 30 3.96 -8.08 21.06
C LYS A 30 3.05 -6.86 21.20
N THR A 31 2.14 -6.64 20.24
CA THR A 31 1.17 -5.54 20.31
C THR A 31 0.25 -5.69 21.51
N ALA A 32 -0.33 -6.88 21.74
CA ALA A 32 -1.23 -7.13 22.85
C ALA A 32 -0.55 -7.03 24.23
N ALA A 33 0.75 -7.17 24.32
CA ALA A 33 1.52 -6.95 25.55
C ALA A 33 1.54 -5.45 25.95
N ASN A 34 1.41 -4.54 24.98
CA ASN A 34 1.25 -3.10 25.24
C ASN A 34 -0.25 -2.75 25.30
N LEU A 35 -0.93 -3.27 26.33
CA LEU A 35 -2.40 -3.18 26.47
C LEU A 35 -2.89 -1.73 26.44
N ASP A 36 -2.22 -0.83 27.13
CA ASP A 36 -2.65 0.57 27.28
C ASP A 36 -2.64 1.35 25.95
N ALA A 37 -1.72 1.03 25.06
CA ALA A 37 -1.72 1.61 23.71
C ALA A 37 -2.84 1.03 22.82
N CYS A 38 -3.31 -0.18 23.13
CA CYS A 38 -4.29 -0.92 22.33
C CYS A 38 -5.74 -0.65 22.69
N VAL A 39 -6.02 -0.17 23.89
CA VAL A 39 -7.38 -0.08 24.43
C VAL A 39 -7.81 1.35 24.71
N LYS A 40 -9.12 1.59 24.73
CA LYS A 40 -9.69 2.92 24.97
C LYS A 40 -9.59 3.36 26.43
N VAL A 41 -9.80 2.44 27.37
CA VAL A 41 -9.73 2.70 28.79
C VAL A 41 -8.69 1.76 29.43
N PRO A 42 -7.42 2.23 29.55
CA PRO A 42 -6.37 1.49 30.25
C PRO A 42 -6.79 1.07 31.67
N GLY A 43 -6.30 -0.08 32.12
CA GLY A 43 -6.64 -0.65 33.45
C GLY A 43 -8.04 -1.26 33.56
N LYS A 44 -8.99 -0.93 32.68
CA LYS A 44 -10.36 -1.43 32.66
C LYS A 44 -10.65 -2.40 31.51
N ASP A 45 -10.29 -2.03 30.29
CA ASP A 45 -10.56 -2.81 29.10
C ASP A 45 -9.64 -4.03 29.04
N PHE A 46 -10.22 -5.20 28.79
CA PHE A 46 -9.50 -6.50 28.72
C PHE A 46 -8.75 -6.90 30.02
N SER A 47 -9.01 -6.24 31.16
CA SER A 47 -8.40 -6.59 32.45
C SER A 47 -8.87 -7.93 33.03
N ARG A 48 -10.07 -8.39 32.67
CA ARG A 48 -10.66 -9.65 33.17
C ARG A 48 -10.55 -10.75 32.13
N LYS A 49 -10.27 -11.99 32.55
CA LYS A 49 -10.35 -13.18 31.70
C LYS A 49 -11.80 -13.37 31.22
N ARG A 50 -12.02 -13.21 29.93
CA ARG A 50 -13.31 -13.41 29.26
C ARG A 50 -13.11 -14.28 28.02
N LYS A 51 -14.21 -14.74 27.42
CA LYS A 51 -14.23 -15.59 26.21
C LYS A 51 -13.55 -14.94 24.99
N LEU A 52 -13.55 -13.61 24.91
CA LEU A 52 -12.95 -12.81 23.84
C LEU A 52 -11.80 -11.95 24.39
N PRO A 53 -10.62 -12.53 24.71
CA PRO A 53 -9.45 -11.77 25.12
C PRO A 53 -8.89 -10.96 23.92
N LEU A 54 -8.05 -9.94 24.19
CA LEU A 54 -7.55 -9.01 23.16
C LEU A 54 -6.87 -9.73 22.00
N GLN A 55 -5.97 -10.68 22.26
CA GLN A 55 -5.28 -11.42 21.20
C GLN A 55 -6.24 -12.17 20.28
N THR A 56 -7.26 -12.83 20.86
CA THR A 56 -8.30 -13.53 20.08
C THR A 56 -9.09 -12.53 19.25
N MET A 57 -9.47 -11.38 19.79
CA MET A 57 -10.19 -10.32 19.06
C MET A 57 -9.38 -9.82 17.88
N LEU A 58 -8.09 -9.53 18.06
CA LEU A 58 -7.19 -9.08 17.00
C LEU A 58 -7.03 -10.13 15.90
N LEU A 59 -6.84 -11.38 16.29
CA LEU A 59 -6.72 -12.49 15.34
C LEU A 59 -8.04 -12.73 14.56
N MET A 60 -9.18 -12.62 15.22
CA MET A 60 -10.50 -12.70 14.59
C MET A 60 -10.68 -11.57 13.57
N LEU A 61 -10.36 -10.32 13.91
CA LEU A 61 -10.45 -9.18 12.99
C LEU A 61 -9.63 -9.42 11.72
N ILE A 62 -8.40 -9.96 11.84
CA ILE A 62 -7.54 -10.27 10.70
C ILE A 62 -8.12 -11.43 9.86
N GLY A 63 -8.65 -12.45 10.51
CA GLY A 63 -9.20 -13.65 9.86
C GLY A 63 -10.61 -13.49 9.30
N MET A 64 -11.31 -12.38 9.57
CA MET A 64 -12.66 -12.14 9.06
C MET A 64 -12.69 -11.94 7.54
N GLY A 65 -13.80 -12.34 6.91
CA GLY A 65 -14.10 -12.14 5.50
C GLY A 65 -15.19 -11.10 5.25
N GLY A 66 -15.90 -11.25 4.13
CA GLY A 66 -17.04 -10.42 3.75
C GLY A 66 -18.40 -10.98 4.18
N GLY A 67 -18.45 -12.07 4.96
CA GLY A 67 -19.67 -12.67 5.44
C GLY A 67 -20.40 -11.84 6.51
N SER A 68 -21.61 -12.25 6.91
CA SER A 68 -22.27 -11.63 8.07
C SER A 68 -21.47 -11.88 9.33
N LEU A 69 -21.56 -10.97 10.32
CA LEU A 69 -20.79 -11.09 11.54
C LEU A 69 -21.10 -12.41 12.28
N SER A 70 -22.36 -12.84 12.30
CA SER A 70 -22.77 -14.11 12.91
C SER A 70 -22.08 -15.29 12.21
N LYS A 71 -22.07 -15.34 10.88
CA LYS A 71 -21.36 -16.37 10.13
C LYS A 71 -19.87 -16.41 10.44
N GLU A 72 -19.21 -15.25 10.48
CA GLU A 72 -17.76 -15.17 10.79
C GLU A 72 -17.48 -15.70 12.23
N LEU A 73 -18.38 -15.43 13.18
CA LEU A 73 -18.27 -15.94 14.56
C LEU A 73 -18.48 -17.46 14.61
N TYR A 74 -19.51 -17.98 13.95
CA TYR A 74 -19.72 -19.43 13.88
C TYR A 74 -18.56 -20.15 13.20
N ASP A 75 -18.05 -19.63 12.08
CA ASP A 75 -16.89 -20.16 11.39
C ASP A 75 -15.63 -20.16 12.28
N TRP A 76 -15.48 -19.16 13.14
CA TRP A 76 -14.36 -19.09 14.07
C TRP A 76 -14.47 -20.11 15.20
N PHE A 77 -15.62 -20.18 15.84
CA PHE A 77 -15.86 -21.06 17.02
C PHE A 77 -16.27 -22.49 16.65
N GLY A 78 -16.34 -22.83 15.37
CA GLY A 78 -16.63 -24.20 14.90
C GLY A 78 -18.08 -24.62 15.10
N TYR A 79 -19.04 -23.69 15.00
CA TYR A 79 -20.49 -23.95 15.13
C TYR A 79 -20.90 -24.58 16.47
N THR A 80 -20.25 -24.17 17.54
CA THR A 80 -20.58 -24.66 18.90
C THR A 80 -21.62 -23.80 19.59
N PRO A 81 -22.42 -24.34 20.54
CA PRO A 81 -23.33 -23.56 21.39
C PRO A 81 -22.62 -22.48 22.18
N SER A 82 -21.31 -22.65 22.40
CA SER A 82 -20.47 -21.68 23.07
C SER A 82 -20.01 -20.53 22.18
N THR A 83 -20.48 -20.39 20.93
CA THR A 83 -20.15 -19.27 20.04
C THR A 83 -20.52 -17.93 20.69
N ALA A 84 -19.60 -16.95 20.61
CA ALA A 84 -19.86 -15.60 21.10
C ALA A 84 -20.93 -14.92 20.25
N THR A 85 -21.84 -14.17 20.88
CA THR A 85 -22.86 -13.41 20.14
C THR A 85 -22.23 -12.22 19.40
N ALA A 86 -22.88 -11.78 18.32
CA ALA A 86 -22.47 -10.60 17.56
C ALA A 86 -22.40 -9.35 18.46
N SER A 87 -23.37 -9.18 19.38
CA SER A 87 -23.37 -8.09 20.35
C SER A 87 -22.15 -8.12 21.27
N ALA A 88 -21.82 -9.29 21.84
CA ALA A 88 -20.64 -9.46 22.70
C ALA A 88 -19.34 -9.12 21.94
N PHE A 89 -19.23 -9.56 20.68
CA PHE A 89 -18.09 -9.24 19.84
C PHE A 89 -17.98 -7.73 19.59
N VAL A 90 -19.06 -7.06 19.19
CA VAL A 90 -19.08 -5.62 18.91
C VAL A 90 -18.73 -4.82 20.15
N GLN A 91 -19.25 -5.19 21.34
CA GLN A 91 -18.92 -4.55 22.60
C GLN A 91 -17.42 -4.68 22.95
N GLN A 92 -16.83 -5.86 22.78
CA GLN A 92 -15.40 -6.06 23.00
C GLN A 92 -14.56 -5.32 21.95
N ARG A 93 -14.95 -5.38 20.68
CA ARG A 93 -14.30 -4.66 19.58
C ARG A 93 -14.27 -3.15 19.81
N ASN A 94 -15.35 -2.57 20.36
CA ASN A 94 -15.44 -1.13 20.63
C ASN A 94 -14.41 -0.64 21.66
N LYS A 95 -13.81 -1.53 22.45
CA LYS A 95 -12.74 -1.22 23.40
C LYS A 95 -11.36 -1.11 22.76
N ILE A 96 -11.18 -1.66 21.57
CA ILE A 96 -9.89 -1.69 20.86
C ILE A 96 -9.73 -0.38 20.08
N ARG A 97 -8.59 0.29 20.21
CA ARG A 97 -8.20 1.41 19.32
C ARG A 97 -7.77 0.86 17.96
N SER A 98 -8.08 1.56 16.89
CA SER A 98 -7.61 1.20 15.54
C SER A 98 -6.08 1.13 15.46
N LYS A 99 -5.38 1.96 16.24
CA LYS A 99 -3.91 1.95 16.36
C LYS A 99 -3.34 0.58 16.73
N ALA A 100 -4.06 -0.26 17.47
CA ALA A 100 -3.60 -1.61 17.79
C ALA A 100 -3.43 -2.47 16.52
N VAL A 101 -4.36 -2.39 15.57
CA VAL A 101 -4.27 -3.16 14.32
C VAL A 101 -3.21 -2.57 13.38
N GLU A 102 -3.05 -1.25 13.36
CA GLU A 102 -1.95 -0.58 12.66
C GLU A 102 -0.57 -1.00 13.21
N MET A 103 -0.42 -1.08 14.54
CA MET A 103 0.82 -1.58 15.17
C MET A 103 1.14 -3.02 14.77
N ILE A 104 0.12 -3.89 14.67
CA ILE A 104 0.31 -5.26 14.18
C ILE A 104 0.77 -5.24 12.71
N PHE A 105 0.18 -4.40 11.86
CA PHE A 105 0.58 -4.26 10.47
C PHE A 105 2.06 -3.89 10.37
N ASN A 106 2.49 -2.84 11.06
CA ASN A 106 3.87 -2.36 11.03
C ASN A 106 4.86 -3.42 11.56
N GLU A 107 4.54 -4.05 12.68
CA GLU A 107 5.37 -5.11 13.25
C GLU A 107 5.45 -6.34 12.34
N PHE A 108 4.32 -6.74 11.75
CA PHE A 108 4.28 -7.87 10.83
C PHE A 108 5.10 -7.60 9.56
N VAL A 109 5.01 -6.38 9.01
CA VAL A 109 5.85 -5.95 7.89
C VAL A 109 7.33 -6.01 8.26
N ALA A 110 7.71 -5.48 9.43
CA ALA A 110 9.10 -5.50 9.89
C ALA A 110 9.66 -6.93 10.07
N LEU A 111 8.83 -7.88 10.52
CA LEU A 111 9.26 -9.26 10.81
C LEU A 111 9.20 -10.20 9.60
N ALA A 112 8.21 -10.03 8.72
CA ALA A 112 7.88 -11.02 7.70
C ALA A 112 8.31 -10.63 6.29
N MET A 113 8.53 -9.33 6.03
CA MET A 113 8.87 -8.87 4.68
C MET A 113 10.28 -9.33 4.28
N PRO A 114 10.40 -10.09 3.18
CA PRO A 114 11.71 -10.43 2.65
C PRO A 114 12.36 -9.22 1.98
N THR A 115 13.66 -9.08 2.11
CA THR A 115 14.42 -8.10 1.33
C THR A 115 14.66 -8.66 -0.07
N MET A 116 13.78 -8.31 -1.01
CA MET A 116 13.94 -8.63 -2.42
C MET A 116 14.31 -7.38 -3.19
N THR A 117 15.28 -7.52 -4.07
CA THR A 117 15.84 -6.39 -4.81
C THR A 117 15.90 -6.66 -6.32
N PHE A 118 15.82 -5.59 -7.09
CA PHE A 118 16.18 -5.55 -8.50
C PHE A 118 17.52 -4.83 -8.61
N ARG A 119 18.56 -5.50 -9.04
CA ARG A 119 19.94 -4.95 -9.11
C ARG A 119 20.39 -4.28 -7.79
N GLY A 120 20.00 -4.84 -6.64
CA GLY A 120 20.32 -4.29 -5.30
C GLY A 120 19.37 -3.19 -4.81
N TYR A 121 18.36 -2.78 -5.58
CA TYR A 121 17.36 -1.80 -5.20
C TYR A 121 16.04 -2.45 -4.79
N ARG A 122 15.44 -2.01 -3.71
CA ARG A 122 14.04 -2.31 -3.40
C ARG A 122 13.13 -1.48 -4.31
N LEU A 123 12.11 -2.11 -4.88
CA LEU A 123 11.19 -1.43 -5.81
C LEU A 123 9.84 -1.21 -5.13
N PHE A 124 9.47 0.04 -4.95
CA PHE A 124 8.16 0.41 -4.44
C PHE A 124 7.32 1.12 -5.49
N ALA A 125 6.03 0.82 -5.55
CA ALA A 125 5.07 1.69 -6.20
C ALA A 125 4.28 2.43 -5.13
N VAL A 126 3.98 3.71 -5.38
CA VAL A 126 3.10 4.52 -4.54
C VAL A 126 1.91 4.97 -5.37
N ASP A 127 0.73 4.81 -4.80
CA ASP A 127 -0.51 5.23 -5.45
C ASP A 127 -1.62 5.42 -4.40
N GLY A 128 -2.66 6.14 -4.79
CA GLY A 128 -3.85 6.37 -3.98
C GLY A 128 -5.07 5.60 -4.49
N SER A 129 -6.00 5.27 -3.60
CA SER A 129 -7.22 4.59 -3.97
C SER A 129 -8.39 4.95 -3.08
N ASP A 130 -9.49 5.41 -3.69
CA ASP A 130 -10.71 5.72 -2.97
C ASP A 130 -11.40 4.43 -2.47
N LEU A 131 -11.80 4.44 -1.21
CA LEU A 131 -12.54 3.38 -0.55
C LEU A 131 -13.94 3.88 -0.22
N ARG A 132 -14.95 3.25 -0.81
CA ARG A 132 -16.34 3.50 -0.42
C ARG A 132 -16.63 2.86 0.92
N LEU A 133 -17.28 3.62 1.77
CA LEU A 133 -17.60 3.22 3.12
C LEU A 133 -19.11 3.08 3.30
N PRO A 134 -19.57 2.33 4.31
CA PRO A 134 -20.98 2.27 4.67
C PRO A 134 -21.54 3.67 4.93
N SER A 135 -22.75 3.94 4.45
CA SER A 135 -23.40 5.23 4.63
C SER A 135 -23.61 5.54 6.10
N ASP A 136 -23.03 6.65 6.54
CA ASP A 136 -23.15 7.21 7.88
C ASP A 136 -23.05 8.75 7.81
N PRO A 137 -24.19 9.45 7.86
CA PRO A 137 -24.22 10.91 7.74
C PRO A 137 -23.60 11.62 8.94
N THR A 138 -23.34 10.91 10.05
CA THR A 138 -22.72 11.45 11.25
C THR A 138 -21.19 11.30 11.28
N ASN A 139 -20.62 10.60 10.31
CA ASN A 139 -19.19 10.33 10.22
C ASN A 139 -18.45 11.44 9.46
N ASP A 140 -18.03 12.49 10.14
CA ASP A 140 -17.33 13.66 9.56
C ASP A 140 -15.99 13.31 8.90
N PHE A 141 -15.34 12.23 9.31
CA PHE A 141 -14.09 11.77 8.69
C PHE A 141 -14.27 11.42 7.21
N SER A 142 -15.40 10.83 6.85
CA SER A 142 -15.61 10.23 5.54
C SER A 142 -16.79 10.82 4.76
N LEU A 143 -17.63 11.64 5.37
CA LEU A 143 -18.82 12.17 4.74
C LEU A 143 -18.50 13.14 3.62
N ILE A 144 -19.02 12.86 2.43
CA ILE A 144 -19.04 13.76 1.28
C ILE A 144 -20.44 14.36 1.18
N ARG A 145 -20.51 15.67 1.36
CA ARG A 145 -21.73 16.47 1.16
C ARG A 145 -21.71 16.98 -0.28
N ASN A 146 -22.62 16.46 -1.09
CA ASN A 146 -22.81 16.92 -2.45
C ASN A 146 -23.67 18.18 -2.48
N ALA A 147 -23.80 18.79 -3.68
CA ALA A 147 -24.72 19.87 -3.91
C ALA A 147 -26.17 19.50 -3.54
N GLU A 148 -27.00 20.50 -3.33
CA GLU A 148 -28.41 20.32 -2.97
C GLU A 148 -29.12 19.37 -3.93
N GLY A 149 -29.87 18.42 -3.40
CA GLY A 149 -30.56 17.38 -4.17
C GLY A 149 -29.75 16.11 -4.51
N GLN A 150 -28.44 16.10 -4.25
CA GLN A 150 -27.60 14.91 -4.49
C GLN A 150 -27.44 14.06 -3.23
N LYS A 151 -27.44 12.72 -3.41
CA LYS A 151 -27.27 11.78 -2.30
C LYS A 151 -25.88 11.88 -1.71
N GLN A 152 -25.81 12.06 -0.39
CA GLN A 152 -24.56 12.03 0.38
C GLN A 152 -24.00 10.59 0.42
N TYR A 153 -22.68 10.48 0.48
CA TYR A 153 -21.98 9.19 0.61
C TYR A 153 -20.72 9.31 1.45
N ASN A 154 -20.20 8.19 1.90
CA ASN A 154 -18.97 8.14 2.69
C ASN A 154 -17.82 7.57 1.86
N LEU A 155 -16.68 8.26 1.92
CA LEU A 155 -15.47 7.92 1.19
C LEU A 155 -14.24 8.20 2.06
N ALA A 156 -13.29 7.27 2.06
CA ALA A 156 -11.94 7.49 2.56
C ALA A 156 -10.94 7.24 1.45
N HIS A 157 -9.74 7.79 1.59
CA HIS A 157 -8.66 7.64 0.64
C HIS A 157 -7.51 6.87 1.29
N LEU A 158 -7.10 5.78 0.65
CA LEU A 158 -5.96 4.96 1.03
C LEU A 158 -4.79 5.31 0.15
N ASN A 159 -3.74 5.89 0.72
CA ASN A 159 -2.44 6.02 0.07
C ASN A 159 -1.57 4.86 0.51
N ALA A 160 -0.92 4.19 -0.40
CA ALA A 160 -0.15 2.99 -0.10
C ALA A 160 1.21 2.98 -0.79
N MET A 161 2.20 2.45 -0.09
CA MET A 161 3.49 2.05 -0.62
C MET A 161 3.55 0.54 -0.72
N PHE A 162 3.73 0.02 -1.93
CA PHE A 162 3.65 -1.39 -2.26
C PHE A 162 4.98 -1.91 -2.78
N ASP A 163 5.53 -2.93 -2.16
CA ASP A 163 6.75 -3.60 -2.62
C ASP A 163 6.41 -4.51 -3.81
N LEU A 164 6.88 -4.13 -4.98
CA LEU A 164 6.60 -4.79 -6.26
C LEU A 164 7.24 -6.18 -6.35
N MET A 165 8.37 -6.39 -5.68
CA MET A 165 9.09 -7.66 -5.69
C MET A 165 8.48 -8.68 -4.73
N SER A 166 8.03 -8.22 -3.57
CA SER A 166 7.38 -9.05 -2.55
C SER A 166 5.87 -9.14 -2.74
N LYS A 167 5.28 -8.27 -3.56
CA LYS A 167 3.83 -8.11 -3.76
C LYS A 167 3.09 -7.90 -2.45
N ALA A 168 3.55 -6.98 -1.63
CA ALA A 168 2.97 -6.70 -0.32
C ALA A 168 3.03 -5.21 0.02
N TYR A 169 2.07 -4.74 0.80
CA TYR A 169 2.03 -3.37 1.30
C TYR A 169 3.08 -3.18 2.41
N VAL A 170 3.91 -2.16 2.28
CA VAL A 170 4.96 -1.84 3.27
C VAL A 170 4.60 -0.67 4.15
N ASP A 171 3.83 0.28 3.64
CA ASP A 171 3.33 1.42 4.39
C ASP A 171 2.00 1.90 3.81
N VAL A 172 1.15 2.49 4.65
CA VAL A 172 -0.14 3.04 4.25
C VAL A 172 -0.51 4.26 5.08
N THR A 173 -1.23 5.19 4.45
CA THR A 173 -1.84 6.35 5.10
C THR A 173 -3.31 6.45 4.72
N MET A 174 -4.19 6.39 5.72
CA MET A 174 -5.63 6.59 5.51
C MET A 174 -6.00 8.05 5.76
N GLN A 175 -6.70 8.65 4.81
CA GLN A 175 -7.18 10.02 4.90
C GLN A 175 -8.69 10.07 4.69
N GLY A 176 -9.36 10.97 5.42
CA GLY A 176 -10.72 11.36 5.09
C GLY A 176 -10.74 12.20 3.82
N LYS A 177 -11.82 12.13 3.03
CA LYS A 177 -11.88 12.80 1.72
C LYS A 177 -11.71 14.34 1.81
N LYS A 178 -12.21 14.98 2.85
CA LYS A 178 -12.05 16.44 3.04
C LYS A 178 -10.60 16.89 3.23
N GLY A 179 -9.74 16.05 3.80
CA GLY A 179 -8.33 16.34 4.05
C GLY A 179 -7.39 15.57 3.14
N MET A 180 -7.89 15.00 2.05
CA MET A 180 -7.09 14.19 1.13
C MET A 180 -5.99 15.04 0.50
N ASN A 181 -4.76 14.56 0.66
CA ASN A 181 -3.57 15.10 0.02
C ASN A 181 -2.54 13.99 -0.18
N GLU A 182 -2.45 13.49 -1.40
CA GLU A 182 -1.55 12.39 -1.76
C GLU A 182 -0.08 12.75 -1.61
N HIS A 183 0.29 14.03 -1.88
CA HIS A 183 1.66 14.51 -1.69
C HIS A 183 2.07 14.45 -0.21
N LYS A 184 1.22 14.97 0.70
CA LYS A 184 1.48 14.88 2.15
C LYS A 184 1.54 13.44 2.65
N ALA A 185 0.71 12.55 2.09
CA ALA A 185 0.75 11.14 2.44
C ALA A 185 2.05 10.47 1.99
N LEU A 186 2.51 10.75 0.76
CA LEU A 186 3.80 10.27 0.25
C LEU A 186 4.96 10.75 1.14
N ILE A 187 5.04 12.05 1.40
CA ILE A 187 6.08 12.65 2.23
C ILE A 187 6.10 11.99 3.61
N SER A 188 4.94 11.85 4.25
CA SER A 188 4.85 11.19 5.55
C SER A 188 5.34 9.73 5.51
N MET A 189 5.08 8.97 4.42
CA MET A 189 5.59 7.61 4.26
C MET A 189 7.11 7.57 4.04
N ILE A 190 7.66 8.54 3.29
CA ILE A 190 9.12 8.67 3.07
C ILE A 190 9.82 9.00 4.38
N ASP A 191 9.36 10.02 5.11
CA ASP A 191 10.02 10.56 6.29
C ASP A 191 10.05 9.56 7.44
N ARG A 192 8.91 8.87 7.71
CA ARG A 192 8.83 7.85 8.77
C ARG A 192 9.45 6.51 8.42
N SER A 193 9.87 6.31 7.16
CA SER A 193 10.41 5.03 6.72
C SER A 193 11.80 4.77 7.30
N ASN A 194 11.97 3.59 7.91
CA ASN A 194 13.24 3.07 8.40
C ASN A 194 13.86 2.04 7.43
N ILE A 195 13.44 2.06 6.16
CA ILE A 195 13.95 1.13 5.15
C ILE A 195 15.40 1.49 4.84
N LEU A 196 16.28 0.52 5.07
CA LEU A 196 17.71 0.65 4.78
C LEU A 196 18.02 0.17 3.35
N GLY A 197 19.10 0.73 2.77
CA GLY A 197 19.61 0.35 1.45
C GLY A 197 19.03 1.19 0.32
N LYS A 198 19.30 0.74 -0.92
CA LYS A 198 18.90 1.44 -2.12
C LYS A 198 17.41 1.21 -2.43
N VAL A 199 16.70 2.27 -2.73
CA VAL A 199 15.25 2.26 -3.00
C VAL A 199 14.98 2.96 -4.33
N ILE A 200 14.05 2.43 -5.10
CA ILE A 200 13.42 3.11 -6.26
C ILE A 200 11.92 3.17 -6.00
N VAL A 201 11.35 4.37 -6.07
CA VAL A 201 9.90 4.60 -5.94
C VAL A 201 9.30 4.94 -7.30
N LEU A 202 8.29 4.19 -7.72
CA LEU A 202 7.58 4.37 -8.98
C LEU A 202 6.25 5.05 -8.71
N MET A 203 6.00 6.17 -9.39
CA MET A 203 4.82 7.01 -9.17
C MET A 203 4.21 7.48 -10.49
N ASP A 204 2.91 7.74 -10.45
CA ASP A 204 2.23 8.32 -11.59
C ASP A 204 2.42 9.85 -11.67
N ARG A 205 1.86 10.48 -12.71
CA ARG A 205 1.94 11.94 -12.95
C ARG A 205 1.27 12.79 -11.85
N GLY A 206 0.40 12.21 -11.04
CA GLY A 206 -0.23 12.88 -9.91
C GLY A 206 0.76 13.30 -8.85
N TYR A 207 1.86 12.56 -8.72
CA TYR A 207 2.93 12.81 -7.75
C TYR A 207 4.01 13.78 -8.24
N GLU A 208 3.93 14.31 -9.46
CA GLU A 208 4.85 15.33 -9.97
C GLU A 208 4.78 16.61 -9.10
N SER A 209 5.82 16.85 -8.32
CA SER A 209 5.96 18.01 -7.43
C SER A 209 7.42 18.22 -7.06
N PHE A 210 7.85 19.49 -7.01
CA PHE A 210 9.18 19.85 -6.52
C PHE A 210 9.43 19.30 -5.10
N ASN A 211 8.44 19.45 -4.22
CA ASN A 211 8.54 19.01 -2.83
C ASN A 211 8.72 17.49 -2.71
N ASN A 212 7.97 16.70 -3.47
CA ASN A 212 8.11 15.25 -3.47
C ASN A 212 9.51 14.81 -3.90
N ILE A 213 10.05 15.42 -4.97
CA ILE A 213 11.40 15.10 -5.47
C ILE A 213 12.45 15.51 -4.45
N ALA A 214 12.29 16.67 -3.79
CA ALA A 214 13.21 17.12 -2.75
C ALA A 214 13.24 16.14 -1.57
N HIS A 215 12.09 15.70 -1.05
CA HIS A 215 12.05 14.69 0.02
C HIS A 215 12.70 13.36 -0.39
N LEU A 216 12.52 12.90 -1.63
CA LEU A 216 13.18 11.71 -2.14
C LEU A 216 14.70 11.90 -2.24
N GLN A 217 15.15 13.08 -2.72
CA GLN A 217 16.55 13.43 -2.84
C GLN A 217 17.24 13.47 -1.46
N GLU A 218 16.63 14.13 -0.47
CA GLU A 218 17.17 14.21 0.91
C GLU A 218 17.16 12.83 1.60
N LYS A 219 16.15 11.99 1.32
CA LYS A 219 16.09 10.60 1.80
C LYS A 219 17.10 9.69 1.10
N LYS A 220 17.78 10.18 0.05
CA LYS A 220 18.68 9.40 -0.83
C LYS A 220 17.96 8.21 -1.47
N TRP A 221 16.68 8.37 -1.77
CA TRP A 221 15.89 7.41 -2.51
C TRP A 221 15.86 7.77 -3.99
N ASN A 222 15.88 6.77 -4.83
CA ASN A 222 15.69 6.94 -6.25
C ASN A 222 14.20 6.90 -6.60
N PHE A 223 13.87 7.49 -7.74
CA PHE A 223 12.48 7.57 -8.17
C PHE A 223 12.34 7.47 -9.69
N ILE A 224 11.16 7.08 -10.15
CA ILE A 224 10.67 7.25 -11.52
C ILE A 224 9.25 7.79 -11.41
N ILE A 225 9.05 9.04 -11.85
CA ILE A 225 7.76 9.76 -11.80
C ILE A 225 7.35 10.09 -13.22
N ARG A 226 6.12 9.75 -13.62
CA ARG A 226 5.59 10.17 -14.93
C ARG A 226 5.43 11.68 -14.98
N ALA A 227 5.90 12.29 -16.07
CA ALA A 227 5.75 13.71 -16.30
C ALA A 227 4.35 14.07 -16.83
N LYS A 228 3.90 15.30 -16.56
CA LYS A 228 2.78 15.94 -17.24
C LYS A 228 3.28 16.55 -18.55
N GLU A 229 2.72 16.12 -19.68
CA GLU A 229 3.30 16.38 -21.01
C GLU A 229 3.21 17.85 -21.45
N SER A 230 2.20 18.59 -21.03
CA SER A 230 1.90 19.93 -21.53
C SER A 230 2.16 21.05 -20.51
N TYR A 231 2.38 20.72 -19.26
CA TYR A 231 2.54 21.67 -18.16
C TYR A 231 3.26 21.01 -16.97
N GLY A 232 3.62 21.80 -15.98
CA GLY A 232 4.32 21.30 -14.80
C GLY A 232 5.83 21.51 -14.89
N MET A 233 6.59 20.57 -14.35
CA MET A 233 8.05 20.71 -14.26
C MET A 233 8.75 20.69 -15.62
N ILE A 234 8.15 20.06 -16.63
CA ILE A 234 8.68 19.96 -17.98
C ILE A 234 8.68 21.30 -18.74
N SER A 235 7.81 22.23 -18.33
CA SER A 235 7.69 23.54 -18.97
C SER A 235 9.01 24.30 -18.93
N ASN A 236 9.37 24.92 -20.07
CA ASN A 236 10.61 25.68 -20.26
C ASN A 236 11.92 24.89 -20.12
N LEU A 237 11.90 23.54 -20.01
CA LEU A 237 13.10 22.76 -20.14
C LEU A 237 13.52 22.74 -21.62
N GLN A 238 14.80 22.91 -21.88
CA GLN A 238 15.37 22.76 -23.24
C GLN A 238 15.57 21.27 -23.54
N LEU A 239 14.49 20.62 -23.95
CA LEU A 239 14.49 19.19 -24.27
C LEU A 239 14.69 18.96 -25.77
N PRO A 240 15.34 17.85 -26.16
CA PRO A 240 15.48 17.52 -27.58
C PRO A 240 14.11 17.35 -28.26
N ASN A 241 14.03 17.78 -29.51
CA ASN A 241 12.85 17.58 -30.36
C ASN A 241 12.83 16.19 -31.02
N SER A 242 13.37 15.18 -30.34
CA SER A 242 13.39 13.79 -30.81
C SER A 242 12.28 12.98 -30.13
N GLU A 243 11.86 11.91 -30.83
CA GLU A 243 10.82 11.02 -30.29
C GLU A 243 11.24 10.36 -28.96
N GLU A 244 12.50 9.99 -28.84
CA GLU A 244 13.11 9.44 -27.63
C GLU A 244 14.33 10.27 -27.22
N PHE A 245 14.49 10.53 -25.95
CA PHE A 245 15.63 11.24 -25.40
C PHE A 245 15.87 10.88 -23.93
N ASP A 246 17.08 11.21 -23.47
CA ASP A 246 17.55 11.00 -22.09
C ASP A 246 18.50 12.15 -21.76
N VAL A 247 18.07 13.08 -20.90
CA VAL A 247 18.77 14.33 -20.64
C VAL A 247 18.86 14.56 -19.13
N ASP A 248 20.07 14.76 -18.64
CA ASP A 248 20.32 15.22 -17.28
C ASP A 248 19.92 16.70 -17.12
N THR A 249 19.23 17.00 -16.06
CA THR A 249 18.67 18.32 -15.79
C THR A 249 18.86 18.70 -14.33
N THR A 250 19.15 19.96 -14.10
CA THR A 250 19.15 20.57 -12.76
C THR A 250 18.20 21.77 -12.75
N LEU A 251 17.22 21.75 -11.87
CA LEU A 251 16.37 22.91 -11.61
C LEU A 251 16.75 23.56 -10.26
N THR A 252 17.16 24.82 -10.31
CA THR A 252 17.44 25.62 -9.13
C THR A 252 16.18 26.40 -8.71
N LEU A 253 15.65 26.07 -7.55
CA LEU A 253 14.42 26.62 -7.01
C LEU A 253 14.71 27.84 -6.12
N ALA A 254 13.92 28.89 -6.25
CA ALA A 254 14.00 30.10 -5.43
C ALA A 254 12.60 30.53 -4.96
N ARG A 255 12.48 31.08 -3.74
CA ARG A 255 11.22 31.64 -3.20
C ARG A 255 11.20 33.14 -3.15
N ARG A 256 12.37 33.79 -2.98
CA ARG A 256 12.46 35.24 -2.93
C ARG A 256 12.78 35.81 -4.31
N GLN A 257 12.08 36.82 -4.69
CA GLN A 257 12.30 37.59 -5.95
C GLN A 257 13.19 38.80 -5.64
N THR A 258 14.50 38.61 -5.53
CA THR A 258 15.48 39.71 -5.52
C THR A 258 15.78 40.15 -6.97
N LYS A 259 16.44 41.28 -7.16
CA LYS A 259 16.88 41.70 -8.52
C LYS A 259 17.73 40.64 -9.20
N GLU A 260 18.64 40.03 -8.44
CA GLU A 260 19.53 38.98 -8.90
C GLU A 260 18.75 37.69 -9.27
N THR A 261 17.79 37.27 -8.41
CA THR A 261 16.95 36.10 -8.68
C THR A 261 16.07 36.35 -9.91
N LEU A 262 15.48 37.51 -10.06
CA LEU A 262 14.67 37.88 -11.25
C LEU A 262 15.50 37.85 -12.52
N ALA A 263 16.75 38.35 -12.47
CA ALA A 263 17.68 38.30 -13.60
C ALA A 263 17.99 36.88 -14.00
N LEU A 264 18.26 35.97 -13.03
CA LEU A 264 18.48 34.53 -13.29
C LEU A 264 17.26 33.84 -13.88
N LEU A 265 16.05 34.08 -13.32
CA LEU A 265 14.80 33.53 -13.82
C LEU A 265 14.47 33.95 -15.26
N SER A 266 14.86 35.21 -15.64
CA SER A 266 14.66 35.72 -16.99
C SER A 266 15.73 35.20 -17.97
N ALA A 267 16.99 35.15 -17.54
CA ALA A 267 18.11 34.76 -18.41
C ALA A 267 18.20 33.24 -18.66
N TYR A 268 17.80 32.43 -17.67
CA TYR A 268 17.93 30.98 -17.70
C TYR A 268 16.64 30.29 -17.24
N PRO A 269 15.52 30.48 -17.96
CA PRO A 269 14.22 29.92 -17.58
C PRO A 269 14.18 28.38 -17.63
N GLU A 270 15.11 27.71 -18.29
CA GLU A 270 15.27 26.26 -18.31
C GLU A 270 15.89 25.72 -17.02
N ARG A 271 16.64 26.55 -16.29
CA ARG A 271 17.38 26.14 -15.08
C ARG A 271 16.75 26.67 -13.80
N TYR A 272 16.25 27.90 -13.78
CA TYR A 272 15.74 28.54 -12.57
C TYR A 272 14.22 28.51 -12.52
N ARG A 273 13.65 28.27 -11.35
CA ARG A 273 12.20 28.29 -11.10
C ARG A 273 11.88 29.06 -9.83
N TRP A 274 10.89 29.92 -9.95
CA TRP A 274 10.31 30.56 -8.78
C TRP A 274 9.17 29.70 -8.22
N ILE A 275 9.22 29.42 -6.92
CA ILE A 275 8.16 28.73 -6.18
C ILE A 275 7.21 29.78 -5.63
N GLN A 276 5.97 29.73 -6.02
CA GLN A 276 4.92 30.63 -5.55
C GLN A 276 4.73 30.49 -4.03
N PRO A 277 4.35 31.59 -3.30
CA PRO A 277 4.24 31.56 -1.84
C PRO A 277 3.29 30.50 -1.29
N HIS A 278 2.20 30.19 -2.01
CA HIS A 278 1.22 29.17 -1.62
C HIS A 278 1.62 27.73 -1.97
N THR A 279 2.67 27.54 -2.75
CA THR A 279 3.16 26.20 -3.11
C THR A 279 3.93 25.61 -1.94
N THR A 280 3.56 24.40 -1.52
CA THR A 280 4.29 23.67 -0.47
C THR A 280 5.69 23.31 -0.96
N PHE A 281 6.70 23.73 -0.21
CA PHE A 281 8.10 23.32 -0.38
C PHE A 281 8.82 23.45 0.97
N ASP A 282 9.31 22.36 1.50
CA ASP A 282 9.73 22.28 2.90
C ASP A 282 11.21 22.65 3.13
N TYR A 283 11.99 22.81 2.04
CA TYR A 283 13.44 23.05 2.10
C TYR A 283 13.86 24.50 1.88
N ILE A 284 12.94 25.41 1.54
CA ILE A 284 13.18 26.85 1.51
C ILE A 284 12.02 27.54 2.24
N ALA A 285 12.34 28.28 3.30
CA ALA A 285 11.33 29.05 4.02
C ALA A 285 10.73 30.18 3.13
N PRO A 286 9.46 30.56 3.30
CA PRO A 286 8.91 31.73 2.65
C PRO A 286 9.78 32.97 2.95
N LYS A 287 10.13 33.76 1.91
CA LYS A 287 11.00 34.95 1.98
C LYS A 287 12.50 34.65 2.21
N ASP A 288 12.94 33.40 2.33
CA ASP A 288 14.35 33.06 2.34
C ASP A 288 14.98 33.32 0.96
N SER A 289 16.24 33.80 0.97
CA SER A 289 17.05 33.97 -0.25
C SER A 289 17.79 32.70 -0.67
N ALA A 290 17.72 31.64 0.12
CA ALA A 290 18.31 30.36 -0.23
C ALA A 290 17.72 29.80 -1.52
N MET A 291 18.55 29.07 -2.25
CA MET A 291 18.17 28.31 -3.45
C MET A 291 18.35 26.82 -3.19
N TYR A 292 17.57 26.00 -3.88
CA TYR A 292 17.60 24.54 -3.74
C TYR A 292 17.68 23.88 -5.11
N ASP A 293 18.67 23.00 -5.29
CA ASP A 293 18.90 22.26 -6.54
C ASP A 293 18.16 20.93 -6.54
N LEU A 294 17.26 20.74 -7.47
CA LEU A 294 16.70 19.44 -7.84
C LEU A 294 17.48 18.87 -9.02
N ARG A 295 18.01 17.67 -8.85
CA ARG A 295 18.80 16.97 -9.88
C ARG A 295 18.05 15.73 -10.34
N PHE A 296 17.78 15.66 -11.63
CA PHE A 296 17.06 14.53 -12.24
C PHE A 296 17.36 14.44 -13.74
N ARG A 297 17.04 13.31 -14.31
CA ARG A 297 17.00 13.07 -15.75
C ARG A 297 15.56 13.17 -16.23
N VAL A 298 15.37 13.66 -17.44
CA VAL A 298 14.11 13.59 -18.19
C VAL A 298 14.30 12.54 -19.26
N VAL A 299 13.55 11.44 -19.16
CA VAL A 299 13.66 10.30 -20.08
C VAL A 299 12.35 10.13 -20.82
N ARG A 300 12.40 10.16 -22.16
CA ARG A 300 11.24 9.91 -23.03
C ARG A 300 11.47 8.64 -23.83
N PHE A 301 10.48 7.76 -23.85
CA PHE A 301 10.54 6.47 -24.52
C PHE A 301 9.22 6.09 -25.17
N ARG A 302 9.31 5.31 -26.25
CA ARG A 302 8.16 4.77 -26.96
C ARG A 302 7.53 3.60 -26.20
N ILE A 303 6.20 3.62 -26.04
CA ILE A 303 5.43 2.52 -25.40
C ILE A 303 4.98 1.52 -26.47
N SER A 304 3.99 1.91 -27.26
CA SER A 304 3.41 1.12 -28.36
C SER A 304 2.59 2.02 -29.27
N GLY A 305 2.42 1.65 -30.54
CA GLY A 305 1.47 2.31 -31.44
C GLY A 305 1.73 3.81 -31.66
N GLY A 306 2.98 4.28 -31.57
CA GLY A 306 3.30 5.70 -31.70
C GLY A 306 3.03 6.53 -30.46
N CYS A 307 2.70 5.91 -29.30
CA CYS A 307 2.56 6.59 -28.02
C CYS A 307 3.89 6.64 -27.27
N TYR A 308 4.15 7.75 -26.61
CA TYR A 308 5.36 7.97 -25.82
C TYR A 308 5.01 8.27 -24.37
N GLU A 309 5.93 7.94 -23.47
CA GLU A 309 5.89 8.35 -22.05
C GLU A 309 7.16 9.11 -21.71
N THR A 310 6.98 10.18 -20.91
CA THR A 310 8.09 10.96 -20.37
C THR A 310 8.09 10.78 -18.85
N VAL A 311 9.27 10.53 -18.28
CA VAL A 311 9.44 10.35 -16.82
C VAL A 311 10.61 11.17 -16.31
N TYR A 312 10.53 11.56 -15.04
CA TYR A 312 11.66 12.09 -14.26
C TYR A 312 12.28 10.98 -13.43
N THR A 313 13.61 10.94 -13.38
CA THR A 313 14.33 9.98 -12.56
C THR A 313 15.68 10.55 -12.10
N ASN A 314 16.20 10.11 -10.96
CA ASN A 314 17.57 10.39 -10.49
C ASN A 314 18.47 9.14 -10.57
N LEU A 315 18.05 8.11 -11.30
CA LEU A 315 18.87 6.93 -11.57
C LEU A 315 19.93 7.29 -12.63
N ASP A 316 21.14 6.77 -12.49
CA ASP A 316 22.20 7.00 -13.48
C ASP A 316 21.91 6.30 -14.82
N SER A 317 22.40 6.86 -15.92
CA SER A 317 22.10 6.39 -17.30
C SER A 317 22.86 5.11 -17.66
N GLU A 318 24.04 4.90 -17.08
CA GLU A 318 24.86 3.73 -17.36
C GLU A 318 24.24 2.46 -16.80
N THR A 319 23.85 2.50 -15.52
CA THR A 319 23.19 1.36 -14.84
C THR A 319 21.73 1.19 -15.29
N PHE A 320 21.04 2.30 -15.59
CA PHE A 320 19.62 2.35 -15.93
C PHE A 320 19.38 3.08 -17.26
N PRO A 321 19.76 2.48 -18.41
CA PRO A 321 19.43 3.03 -19.73
C PRO A 321 17.93 3.08 -19.98
N ILE A 322 17.48 3.81 -21.00
CA ILE A 322 16.08 4.05 -21.39
C ILE A 322 15.23 2.76 -21.33
N GLY A 323 15.74 1.65 -21.90
CA GLY A 323 15.05 0.36 -21.91
C GLY A 323 14.74 -0.16 -20.49
N THR A 324 15.72 -0.03 -19.59
CA THR A 324 15.53 -0.44 -18.18
C THR A 324 14.53 0.48 -17.46
N ILE A 325 14.58 1.78 -17.69
CA ILE A 325 13.59 2.73 -17.12
C ILE A 325 12.18 2.38 -17.58
N LYS A 326 11.98 2.10 -18.87
CA LYS A 326 10.71 1.65 -19.45
C LYS A 326 10.19 0.36 -18.79
N GLU A 327 11.06 -0.65 -18.61
CA GLU A 327 10.71 -1.92 -17.96
C GLU A 327 10.30 -1.69 -16.49
N LEU A 328 11.09 -0.93 -15.74
CA LEU A 328 10.79 -0.60 -14.36
C LEU A 328 9.47 0.15 -14.23
N TYR A 329 9.24 1.18 -15.04
CA TYR A 329 8.03 1.97 -14.95
C TYR A 329 6.78 1.14 -15.24
N ARG A 330 6.85 0.17 -16.15
CA ARG A 330 5.75 -0.78 -16.39
C ARG A 330 5.35 -1.57 -15.16
N LEU A 331 6.29 -1.88 -14.24
CA LEU A 331 5.99 -2.61 -13.01
C LEU A 331 5.08 -1.81 -12.05
N ARG A 332 5.02 -0.49 -12.18
CA ARG A 332 4.14 0.37 -11.37
C ARG A 332 2.68 -0.12 -11.35
N TRP A 333 2.17 -0.66 -12.46
CA TRP A 333 0.82 -1.24 -12.55
C TRP A 333 0.54 -2.35 -11.53
N GLY A 334 1.57 -2.89 -10.90
CA GLY A 334 1.44 -3.89 -9.84
C GLY A 334 0.61 -3.39 -8.65
N ILE A 335 0.74 -2.10 -8.27
CA ILE A 335 -0.07 -1.54 -7.17
C ILE A 335 -1.55 -1.40 -7.54
N GLU A 336 -1.88 -1.02 -8.78
CA GLU A 336 -3.27 -0.94 -9.24
C GLU A 336 -3.94 -2.32 -9.23
N THR A 337 -3.18 -3.35 -9.63
CA THR A 337 -3.65 -4.75 -9.53
C THR A 337 -3.88 -5.15 -8.07
N SER A 338 -2.96 -4.78 -7.16
CA SER A 338 -3.10 -5.06 -5.74
C SER A 338 -4.32 -4.38 -5.13
N PHE A 339 -4.64 -3.13 -5.50
CA PHE A 339 -5.85 -2.45 -5.06
C PHE A 339 -7.13 -3.14 -5.53
N ARG A 340 -7.14 -3.68 -6.75
CA ARG A 340 -8.28 -4.47 -7.25
C ARG A 340 -8.46 -5.74 -6.44
N GLU A 341 -7.39 -6.48 -6.17
CA GLU A 341 -7.42 -7.67 -5.31
C GLU A 341 -7.85 -7.33 -3.89
N PHE A 342 -7.34 -6.24 -3.34
CA PHE A 342 -7.65 -5.76 -2.01
C PHE A 342 -9.12 -5.36 -1.85
N LYS A 343 -9.68 -4.66 -2.83
CA LYS A 343 -11.09 -4.22 -2.80
C LYS A 343 -12.06 -5.39 -2.99
N TYR A 344 -11.81 -6.24 -3.97
CA TYR A 344 -12.79 -7.22 -4.41
C TYR A 344 -12.53 -8.63 -3.86
N THR A 345 -11.28 -9.07 -3.78
CA THR A 345 -10.96 -10.44 -3.35
C THR A 345 -10.95 -10.58 -1.83
N ILE A 346 -10.37 -9.61 -1.12
CA ILE A 346 -10.36 -9.61 0.35
C ILE A 346 -11.67 -9.13 0.94
N GLY A 347 -12.49 -8.45 0.13
CA GLY A 347 -13.81 -8.00 0.53
C GLY A 347 -13.78 -6.70 1.35
N LEU A 348 -12.89 -5.76 0.99
CA LEU A 348 -12.90 -4.42 1.59
C LEU A 348 -14.19 -3.64 1.25
N SER A 349 -14.90 -4.03 0.18
CA SER A 349 -16.24 -3.51 -0.14
C SER A 349 -17.31 -3.93 0.88
N CYS A 350 -17.03 -4.88 1.77
CA CYS A 350 -17.97 -5.46 2.74
C CYS A 350 -17.52 -5.24 4.19
N LEU A 351 -17.43 -4.00 4.64
CA LEU A 351 -17.02 -3.66 6.02
C LEU A 351 -18.14 -3.93 7.05
N HIS A 352 -17.77 -4.29 8.29
CA HIS A 352 -18.72 -4.67 9.35
C HIS A 352 -19.14 -3.50 10.22
N GLY A 353 -18.44 -2.38 10.16
CA GLY A 353 -18.71 -1.23 11.02
C GLY A 353 -18.82 0.07 10.24
N LYS A 354 -19.51 1.06 10.83
CA LYS A 354 -19.64 2.41 10.28
C LYS A 354 -18.72 3.42 10.98
N LYS A 355 -18.43 3.20 12.28
CA LYS A 355 -17.57 4.09 13.06
C LYS A 355 -16.15 4.13 12.47
N THR A 356 -15.56 5.30 12.39
CA THR A 356 -14.19 5.50 11.83
C THR A 356 -13.18 4.51 12.43
N ASP A 357 -13.18 4.33 13.75
CA ASP A 357 -12.28 3.40 14.43
C ASP A 357 -12.47 1.94 13.96
N PHE A 358 -13.71 1.51 13.73
CA PHE A 358 -14.01 0.17 13.17
C PHE A 358 -13.57 0.03 11.72
N LEU A 359 -13.78 1.08 10.93
CA LEU A 359 -13.35 1.10 9.53
C LEU A 359 -11.82 0.97 9.43
N LEU A 360 -11.08 1.74 10.22
CA LEU A 360 -9.62 1.67 10.27
C LEU A 360 -9.12 0.30 10.75
N GLN A 361 -9.74 -0.26 11.80
CA GLN A 361 -9.43 -1.62 12.25
C GLN A 361 -9.58 -2.64 11.12
N GLU A 362 -10.68 -2.58 10.36
CA GLU A 362 -10.93 -3.51 9.26
C GLU A 362 -9.98 -3.30 8.09
N VAL A 363 -9.67 -2.06 7.71
CA VAL A 363 -8.72 -1.78 6.63
C VAL A 363 -7.34 -2.36 6.97
N PHE A 364 -6.80 -2.07 8.15
CA PHE A 364 -5.51 -2.63 8.57
C PHE A 364 -5.54 -4.15 8.71
N ALA A 365 -6.62 -4.71 9.23
CA ALA A 365 -6.80 -6.17 9.30
C ALA A 365 -6.77 -6.83 7.91
N ARG A 366 -7.42 -6.20 6.90
CA ARG A 366 -7.37 -6.67 5.51
C ARG A 366 -6.00 -6.52 4.89
N LEU A 367 -5.26 -5.44 5.17
CA LEU A 367 -3.87 -5.26 4.72
C LEU A 367 -2.95 -6.34 5.29
N ILE A 368 -3.10 -6.67 6.58
CA ILE A 368 -2.36 -7.78 7.21
C ILE A 368 -2.69 -9.10 6.53
N LEU A 369 -3.96 -9.39 6.29
CA LEU A 369 -4.39 -10.62 5.61
C LEU A 369 -3.89 -10.69 4.16
N TYR A 370 -3.91 -9.55 3.44
CA TYR A 370 -3.34 -9.44 2.09
C TYR A 370 -1.85 -9.83 2.11
N ASN A 371 -1.07 -9.15 2.95
CA ASN A 371 0.36 -9.41 3.06
C ASN A 371 0.64 -10.86 3.47
N TYR A 372 -0.11 -11.39 4.45
CA TYR A 372 0.01 -12.76 4.91
C TYR A 372 -0.18 -13.78 3.77
N ALA A 373 -1.26 -13.62 3.00
CA ALA A 373 -1.55 -14.51 1.88
C ALA A 373 -0.56 -14.33 0.73
N SER A 374 -0.21 -13.10 0.38
CA SER A 374 0.73 -12.79 -0.69
C SER A 374 2.13 -13.38 -0.40
N LEU A 375 2.63 -13.20 0.83
CA LEU A 375 3.94 -13.73 1.24
C LEU A 375 3.97 -15.26 1.19
N ILE A 376 2.91 -15.94 1.59
CA ILE A 376 2.82 -17.41 1.50
C ILE A 376 2.72 -17.85 0.03
N ALA A 377 1.80 -17.25 -0.73
CA ALA A 377 1.50 -17.65 -2.10
C ALA A 377 2.70 -17.50 -3.06
N ARG A 378 3.56 -16.49 -2.85
CA ARG A 378 4.75 -16.26 -3.70
C ARG A 378 5.76 -17.39 -3.74
N LYS A 379 5.72 -18.33 -2.80
CA LYS A 379 6.61 -19.49 -2.74
C LYS A 379 6.08 -20.71 -3.49
N ILE A 380 4.88 -20.59 -4.06
CA ILE A 380 4.29 -21.62 -4.90
C ILE A 380 4.98 -21.57 -6.27
N PRO A 381 5.55 -22.66 -6.76
CA PRO A 381 6.06 -22.72 -8.13
C PRO A 381 4.92 -22.53 -9.14
N VAL A 382 5.08 -21.58 -10.05
CA VAL A 382 4.06 -21.25 -11.06
C VAL A 382 4.68 -21.29 -12.44
N PRO A 383 4.14 -22.07 -13.40
CA PRO A 383 4.54 -22.03 -14.80
C PRO A 383 4.39 -20.64 -15.41
N GLN A 384 5.20 -20.29 -16.42
CA GLN A 384 5.23 -18.94 -17.02
C GLN A 384 3.88 -18.48 -17.56
N GLU A 385 3.04 -19.39 -18.02
CA GLU A 385 1.72 -19.09 -18.59
C GLU A 385 0.60 -19.01 -17.56
N LYS A 386 0.91 -19.23 -16.28
CA LYS A 386 -0.05 -19.27 -15.19
C LYS A 386 0.32 -18.27 -14.10
N GLN A 387 -0.64 -17.99 -13.25
CA GLN A 387 -0.48 -17.15 -12.06
C GLN A 387 -1.27 -17.74 -10.89
N ILE A 388 -0.90 -17.35 -9.69
CA ILE A 388 -1.66 -17.72 -8.48
C ILE A 388 -3.08 -17.20 -8.59
N ASN A 389 -4.05 -18.06 -8.31
CA ASN A 389 -5.41 -17.62 -8.06
C ASN A 389 -5.48 -17.00 -6.66
N PHE A 390 -5.39 -15.68 -6.60
CA PHE A 390 -5.29 -14.97 -5.32
C PHE A 390 -6.54 -15.12 -4.45
N SER A 391 -7.73 -15.32 -5.04
CA SER A 391 -8.95 -15.60 -4.28
C SER A 391 -8.85 -16.92 -3.52
N VAL A 392 -8.33 -17.95 -4.17
CA VAL A 392 -8.07 -19.26 -3.52
C VAL A 392 -6.97 -19.10 -2.47
N ALA A 393 -5.92 -18.32 -2.75
CA ALA A 393 -4.84 -18.09 -1.80
C ALA A 393 -5.36 -17.44 -0.50
N ILE A 394 -6.19 -16.41 -0.58
CA ILE A 394 -6.82 -15.79 0.60
C ILE A 394 -7.64 -16.81 1.38
N LEU A 395 -8.48 -17.59 0.70
CA LEU A 395 -9.34 -18.59 1.36
C LEU A 395 -8.52 -19.61 2.12
N VAL A 396 -7.51 -20.21 1.46
CA VAL A 396 -6.64 -21.23 2.02
C VAL A 396 -5.79 -20.66 3.17
N CYS A 397 -5.21 -19.47 2.99
CA CYS A 397 -4.42 -18.82 4.03
C CYS A 397 -5.24 -18.46 5.27
N LYS A 398 -6.53 -18.12 5.12
CA LYS A 398 -7.46 -17.93 6.26
C LYS A 398 -7.65 -19.24 7.05
N GLN A 399 -7.78 -20.39 6.39
CA GLN A 399 -7.90 -21.67 7.08
C GLN A 399 -6.59 -22.07 7.77
N PHE A 400 -5.46 -21.76 7.16
CA PHE A 400 -4.16 -21.96 7.78
C PHE A 400 -3.94 -21.05 9.00
N LEU A 401 -4.36 -19.78 8.91
CA LEU A 401 -4.32 -18.83 10.03
C LEU A 401 -5.11 -19.38 11.23
N LYS A 402 -6.30 -19.94 10.98
CA LYS A 402 -7.18 -20.56 11.99
C LYS A 402 -6.66 -21.92 12.49
N GLY A 403 -5.59 -22.47 11.92
CA GLY A 403 -5.04 -23.77 12.29
C GLY A 403 -5.84 -24.98 11.78
N LYS A 404 -6.77 -24.77 10.83
CA LYS A 404 -7.63 -25.81 10.27
C LYS A 404 -6.95 -26.67 9.20
N ILE A 405 -5.85 -26.17 8.60
CA ILE A 405 -5.05 -26.88 7.60
C ILE A 405 -3.56 -26.78 7.94
N ARG A 406 -2.76 -27.71 7.41
CA ARG A 406 -1.30 -27.76 7.55
C ARG A 406 -0.62 -27.02 6.41
N SER A 407 0.64 -26.63 6.58
CA SER A 407 1.43 -25.90 5.57
C SER A 407 1.58 -26.69 4.25
N ALA A 408 1.72 -28.00 4.30
CA ALA A 408 1.78 -28.84 3.09
C ALA A 408 0.53 -28.72 2.22
N GLN A 409 -0.65 -28.72 2.84
CA GLN A 409 -1.92 -28.60 2.13
C GLN A 409 -2.07 -27.28 1.37
N ILE A 410 -1.41 -26.20 1.83
CA ILE A 410 -1.41 -24.92 1.12
C ILE A 410 -0.77 -25.08 -0.26
N PHE A 411 0.41 -25.72 -0.31
CA PHE A 411 1.13 -25.94 -1.57
C PHE A 411 0.32 -26.81 -2.53
N GLU A 412 -0.24 -27.92 -2.05
CA GLU A 412 -1.06 -28.83 -2.84
C GLU A 412 -2.28 -28.12 -3.44
N ILE A 413 -3.04 -27.37 -2.63
CA ILE A 413 -4.25 -26.69 -3.08
C ILE A 413 -3.90 -25.57 -4.06
N LEU A 414 -2.93 -24.71 -3.75
CA LEU A 414 -2.61 -23.57 -4.59
C LEU A 414 -1.98 -23.97 -5.92
N SER A 415 -1.13 -25.01 -5.95
CA SER A 415 -0.56 -25.53 -7.19
C SER A 415 -1.63 -26.14 -8.11
N LYS A 416 -2.69 -26.71 -7.56
CA LYS A 416 -3.82 -27.26 -8.32
C LYS A 416 -4.74 -26.19 -8.90
N HIS A 417 -4.86 -25.03 -8.24
CA HIS A 417 -5.82 -23.96 -8.58
C HIS A 417 -5.13 -22.71 -9.15
N LEU A 418 -4.25 -22.88 -10.14
CA LEU A 418 -3.63 -21.75 -10.85
C LEU A 418 -4.56 -21.18 -11.91
N SER A 419 -4.46 -19.88 -12.15
CA SER A 419 -5.20 -19.17 -13.21
C SER A 419 -4.30 -18.94 -14.43
N PRO A 420 -4.82 -19.04 -15.68
CA PRO A 420 -4.03 -18.73 -16.86
C PRO A 420 -3.75 -17.23 -16.95
N ILE A 421 -2.55 -16.87 -17.41
CA ILE A 421 -2.23 -15.51 -17.84
C ILE A 421 -2.82 -15.35 -19.25
N ARG A 422 -3.59 -14.28 -19.47
CA ARG A 422 -4.20 -13.95 -20.74
C ARG A 422 -3.61 -12.62 -21.26
N PRO A 423 -2.46 -12.66 -21.94
CA PRO A 423 -1.84 -11.46 -22.48
C PRO A 423 -2.74 -10.82 -23.54
N GLY A 424 -2.69 -9.50 -23.64
CA GLY A 424 -3.43 -8.75 -24.68
C GLY A 424 -4.95 -8.63 -24.47
N ARG A 425 -5.51 -9.13 -23.36
CA ARG A 425 -6.93 -8.98 -23.08
C ARG A 425 -7.25 -7.53 -22.71
N GLN A 426 -7.78 -6.78 -23.66
CA GLN A 426 -8.29 -5.43 -23.46
C GLN A 426 -9.78 -5.47 -23.20
N TYR A 427 -10.24 -4.82 -22.13
CA TYR A 427 -11.64 -4.52 -21.92
C TYR A 427 -11.87 -3.05 -22.28
N LYS A 428 -12.83 -2.75 -23.16
CA LYS A 428 -13.33 -1.38 -23.27
C LYS A 428 -13.83 -0.95 -21.90
N ARG A 429 -13.17 0.03 -21.31
CA ARG A 429 -13.70 0.68 -20.12
C ARG A 429 -14.92 1.46 -20.58
N TYR A 430 -16.12 0.95 -20.33
CA TYR A 430 -17.29 1.78 -20.36
C TYR A 430 -17.08 2.87 -19.31
N GLN A 431 -16.91 4.10 -19.77
CA GLN A 431 -17.00 5.28 -18.92
C GLN A 431 -18.49 5.51 -18.61
N ASN A 432 -19.08 4.60 -17.88
CA ASN A 432 -20.30 4.97 -17.18
C ASN A 432 -19.92 6.07 -16.21
N PRO A 433 -20.60 7.24 -16.26
CA PRO A 433 -20.48 8.21 -15.18
C PRO A 433 -20.68 7.41 -13.91
N VAL A 434 -19.74 7.58 -12.95
CA VAL A 434 -19.70 6.78 -11.72
C VAL A 434 -20.99 7.04 -10.97
N SER A 435 -22.06 6.34 -11.36
CA SER A 435 -23.21 6.19 -10.51
C SER A 435 -22.64 5.66 -9.22
N ALA A 436 -22.96 6.31 -8.13
CA ALA A 436 -22.49 5.90 -6.82
C ALA A 436 -22.81 4.42 -6.68
N VAL A 437 -21.83 3.54 -6.98
CA VAL A 437 -22.03 2.09 -6.86
C VAL A 437 -22.42 1.89 -5.42
N ALA A 438 -23.64 1.43 -5.20
CA ALA A 438 -24.16 1.20 -3.88
C ALA A 438 -23.17 0.31 -3.12
N PHE A 439 -22.90 0.65 -1.87
CA PHE A 439 -22.20 -0.24 -0.96
C PHE A 439 -22.89 -1.60 -1.03
N GLN A 440 -22.17 -2.64 -1.39
CA GLN A 440 -22.74 -3.98 -1.46
C GLN A 440 -23.05 -4.42 -0.02
N TYR A 441 -24.34 -4.49 0.29
CA TYR A 441 -24.79 -5.12 1.51
C TYR A 441 -24.39 -6.59 1.48
N ARG A 442 -23.98 -7.12 2.62
CA ARG A 442 -23.57 -8.50 2.76
C ARG A 442 -24.72 -9.42 2.49
N PHE A 443 -24.46 -10.49 1.75
CA PHE A 443 -25.36 -11.61 1.71
C PHE A 443 -25.33 -12.29 3.09
N SER A 444 -26.53 -12.47 3.66
CA SER A 444 -26.78 -13.20 4.91
C SER A 444 -26.35 -14.66 4.80
#